data_cc420ddfe3ca3f4f5d42cb175371c6b6
#
_entry.id   cc420ddfe3ca3f4f5d42cb175371c6b6
#
_cell.length_a   1.000
_cell.length_b   1.000
_cell.length_c   1.000
_cell.angle_alpha   90.00
_cell.angle_beta   90.00
_cell.angle_gamma   90.00
#
_symmetry.space_group_name_H-M   'P 1'
#
loop_
_entity.id
_entity.type
_entity.pdbx_description
1 polymer ?
#
loop_
_entity_poly.entity_id
_entity_poly.type
_entity_poly.pdbx_seq_one_letter_code
_entity_poly.pdbx_strand_id
1 'polypeptide(L)'
;MKLDNGLLTVNQLNMFLKAMPFELTYSDDNNQFLYYNASHQDPDTMLAKRVPSQVGNRLSTVHNSLPANRMKNVEWVVGTLRNGNQEYVRTIVPGSPEGIINTHNYQAMYYPDGSFAGINEIVFNFKPWLDWYLQETGQYLAGGKVAAMPSADATSGASQAGGQADATSGASEHQK
;
A
#
# COMPACT_ATOMS: atom_id res chain seq x y z
N MET A 1 8.69 -3.61 -25.90
CA MET A 1 8.61 -2.20 -25.49
C MET A 1 9.97 -1.74 -25.02
N LYS A 2 10.39 -0.56 -25.41
CA LYS A 2 11.61 0.07 -24.89
C LYS A 2 11.24 0.77 -23.58
N LEU A 3 12.00 0.47 -22.53
CA LEU A 3 11.94 1.12 -21.22
C LEU A 3 13.21 1.96 -21.06
N ASP A 4 13.24 2.86 -20.09
CA ASP A 4 14.41 3.72 -19.84
C ASP A 4 15.69 2.91 -19.59
N ASN A 5 15.55 1.80 -18.86
CA ASN A 5 16.67 0.95 -18.46
C ASN A 5 16.59 -0.47 -19.03
N GLY A 6 15.92 -0.68 -20.17
CA GLY A 6 15.85 -2.02 -20.73
C GLY A 6 14.86 -2.21 -21.86
N LEU A 7 14.75 -3.45 -22.28
CA LEU A 7 13.84 -3.91 -23.32
C LEU A 7 13.06 -5.11 -22.82
N LEU A 8 11.74 -5.05 -22.84
CA LEU A 8 10.86 -6.17 -22.51
C LEU A 8 9.80 -6.33 -23.61
N THR A 9 9.45 -7.57 -23.91
CA THR A 9 8.19 -7.85 -24.59
C THR A 9 7.02 -7.65 -23.62
N VAL A 10 5.81 -7.49 -24.14
CA VAL A 10 4.60 -7.42 -23.29
C VAL A 10 4.46 -8.68 -22.42
N ASN A 11 4.75 -9.87 -22.98
CA ASN A 11 4.70 -11.11 -22.22
C ASN A 11 5.73 -11.14 -21.07
N GLN A 12 6.96 -10.68 -21.33
CA GLN A 12 7.98 -10.59 -20.28
C GLN A 12 7.58 -9.61 -19.18
N LEU A 13 7.02 -8.46 -19.52
CA LEU A 13 6.51 -7.51 -18.53
C LEU A 13 5.37 -8.11 -17.71
N ASN A 14 4.41 -8.79 -18.35
CA ASN A 14 3.32 -9.47 -17.63
C ASN A 14 3.86 -10.54 -16.67
N MET A 15 4.81 -11.37 -17.11
CA MET A 15 5.43 -12.37 -16.24
C MET A 15 6.19 -11.73 -15.08
N PHE A 16 6.94 -10.68 -15.36
CA PHE A 16 7.68 -9.93 -14.34
C PHE A 16 6.75 -9.34 -13.27
N LEU A 17 5.66 -8.68 -13.69
CA LEU A 17 4.69 -8.11 -12.77
C LEU A 17 3.95 -9.19 -11.95
N LYS A 18 3.62 -10.33 -12.56
CA LYS A 18 2.98 -11.45 -11.85
C LYS A 18 3.93 -12.16 -10.86
N ALA A 19 5.24 -12.12 -11.11
CA ALA A 19 6.24 -12.72 -10.23
C ALA A 19 6.57 -11.86 -9.00
N MET A 20 6.01 -10.63 -8.90
CA MET A 20 6.20 -9.79 -7.72
C MET A 20 5.59 -10.45 -6.48
N PRO A 21 6.30 -10.49 -5.33
CA PRO A 21 5.82 -11.12 -4.10
C PRO A 21 4.81 -10.25 -3.34
N PHE A 22 4.08 -9.40 -4.07
CA PHE A 22 3.07 -8.49 -3.54
C PHE A 22 2.00 -8.21 -4.60
N GLU A 23 0.85 -7.76 -4.15
CA GLU A 23 -0.24 -7.34 -5.02
C GLU A 23 0.00 -5.90 -5.48
N LEU A 24 -0.07 -5.68 -6.79
CA LEU A 24 0.07 -4.36 -7.39
C LEU A 24 -1.26 -3.91 -7.95
N THR A 25 -1.58 -2.66 -7.72
CA THR A 25 -2.70 -1.98 -8.35
C THR A 25 -2.24 -0.63 -8.90
N TYR A 26 -2.67 -0.29 -10.10
CA TYR A 26 -2.45 1.02 -10.68
C TYR A 26 -3.79 1.70 -10.99
N SER A 27 -3.93 2.92 -10.52
CA SER A 27 -4.99 3.85 -10.94
C SER A 27 -4.38 5.12 -11.51
N ASP A 28 -4.98 5.63 -12.58
CA ASP A 28 -4.49 6.79 -13.31
C ASP A 28 -4.86 8.14 -12.65
N ASP A 29 -4.47 9.22 -13.32
CA ASP A 29 -4.76 10.60 -12.92
C ASP A 29 -6.26 10.97 -12.99
N ASN A 30 -7.09 10.16 -13.66
CA ASN A 30 -8.55 10.31 -13.69
C ASN A 30 -9.27 9.45 -12.64
N ASN A 31 -8.51 8.81 -11.73
CA ASN A 31 -9.00 7.86 -10.73
C ASN A 31 -9.67 6.62 -11.36
N GLN A 32 -9.21 6.20 -12.53
CA GLN A 32 -9.61 4.93 -13.13
C GLN A 32 -8.67 3.82 -12.70
N PHE A 33 -9.25 2.71 -12.27
CA PHE A 33 -8.53 1.49 -11.95
C PHE A 33 -8.10 0.81 -13.25
N LEU A 34 -6.80 0.83 -13.58
CA LEU A 34 -6.33 0.38 -14.88
C LEU A 34 -5.62 -0.97 -14.88
N TYR A 35 -5.02 -1.35 -13.77
CA TYR A 35 -4.21 -2.56 -13.71
C TYR A 35 -4.15 -3.16 -12.30
N TYR A 36 -4.07 -4.48 -12.23
CA TYR A 36 -3.61 -5.23 -11.08
C TYR A 36 -2.85 -6.47 -11.57
N ASN A 37 -1.86 -6.94 -10.81
CA ASN A 37 -0.98 -8.00 -11.27
C ASN A 37 -1.55 -9.42 -11.12
N ALA A 38 -2.70 -9.60 -10.47
CA ALA A 38 -3.29 -10.91 -10.20
C ALA A 38 -2.23 -11.92 -9.70
N SER A 39 -1.46 -11.52 -8.67
CA SER A 39 -0.36 -12.32 -8.11
C SER A 39 -0.81 -13.68 -7.57
N HIS A 40 -2.08 -13.82 -7.24
CA HIS A 40 -2.74 -15.05 -6.82
C HIS A 40 -3.69 -15.56 -7.91
N GLN A 41 -3.73 -16.86 -8.12
CA GLN A 41 -4.65 -17.48 -9.07
C GLN A 41 -6.11 -17.36 -8.62
N ASP A 42 -6.35 -17.48 -7.31
CA ASP A 42 -7.66 -17.33 -6.69
C ASP A 42 -7.80 -15.90 -6.12
N PRO A 43 -8.72 -15.09 -6.67
CA PRO A 43 -8.99 -13.75 -6.16
C PRO A 43 -9.39 -13.72 -4.68
N ASP A 44 -9.95 -14.79 -4.14
CA ASP A 44 -10.38 -14.85 -2.74
C ASP A 44 -9.20 -14.97 -1.77
N THR A 45 -8.01 -15.33 -2.27
CA THR A 45 -6.77 -15.37 -1.49
C THR A 45 -6.01 -14.03 -1.50
N MET A 46 -6.45 -13.06 -2.30
CA MET A 46 -5.85 -11.73 -2.34
C MET A 46 -6.19 -10.93 -1.08
N LEU A 47 -5.21 -10.21 -0.56
CA LEU A 47 -5.38 -9.28 0.56
C LEU A 47 -6.20 -8.05 0.17
N ALA A 48 -6.03 -7.58 -1.07
CA ALA A 48 -6.87 -6.57 -1.71
C ALA A 48 -7.57 -7.20 -2.92
N LYS A 49 -8.69 -7.86 -2.67
CA LYS A 49 -9.44 -8.59 -3.71
C LYS A 49 -9.73 -7.70 -4.92
N ARG A 50 -9.32 -8.17 -6.10
CA ARG A 50 -9.56 -7.54 -7.39
C ARG A 50 -10.10 -8.57 -8.38
N VAL A 51 -10.95 -8.11 -9.29
CA VAL A 51 -11.51 -8.93 -10.37
C VAL A 51 -11.40 -8.21 -11.72
N PRO A 52 -11.29 -8.93 -12.83
CA PRO A 52 -11.07 -8.33 -14.15
C PRO A 52 -12.12 -7.28 -14.55
N SER A 53 -13.38 -7.47 -14.12
CA SER A 53 -14.47 -6.53 -14.43
C SER A 53 -14.33 -5.16 -13.77
N GLN A 54 -13.42 -5.00 -12.83
CA GLN A 54 -13.13 -3.70 -12.18
C GLN A 54 -12.21 -2.82 -13.03
N VAL A 55 -11.43 -3.43 -13.95
CA VAL A 55 -10.49 -2.69 -14.81
C VAL A 55 -11.24 -1.73 -15.72
N GLY A 56 -10.81 -0.47 -15.76
CA GLY A 56 -11.46 0.63 -16.49
C GLY A 56 -12.53 1.36 -15.68
N ASN A 57 -12.94 0.85 -14.51
CA ASN A 57 -13.91 1.53 -13.67
C ASN A 57 -13.26 2.62 -12.79
N ARG A 58 -14.07 3.59 -12.39
CA ARG A 58 -13.62 4.59 -11.39
C ARG A 58 -13.41 3.96 -10.02
N LEU A 59 -12.45 4.47 -9.26
CA LEU A 59 -12.18 4.02 -7.89
C LEU A 59 -13.43 4.06 -7.00
N SER A 60 -14.32 5.05 -7.18
CA SER A 60 -15.60 5.12 -6.46
C SER A 60 -16.52 3.93 -6.75
N THR A 61 -16.49 3.42 -7.99
CA THR A 61 -17.26 2.23 -8.38
C THR A 61 -16.61 0.95 -7.85
N VAL A 62 -15.27 0.86 -7.93
CA VAL A 62 -14.50 -0.28 -7.40
C VAL A 62 -14.71 -0.45 -5.89
N HIS A 63 -14.89 0.66 -5.17
CA HIS A 63 -15.07 0.71 -3.73
C HIS A 63 -16.53 0.95 -3.28
N ASN A 64 -17.51 0.76 -4.15
CA ASN A 64 -18.92 1.06 -3.86
C ASN A 64 -19.53 0.27 -2.69
N SER A 65 -18.93 -0.88 -2.35
CA SER A 65 -19.35 -1.70 -1.21
C SER A 65 -18.72 -1.27 0.12
N LEU A 66 -17.79 -0.31 0.11
CA LEU A 66 -17.16 0.18 1.34
C LEU A 66 -18.13 1.08 2.14
N PRO A 67 -18.09 0.99 3.47
CA PRO A 67 -18.75 1.97 4.33
C PRO A 67 -18.28 3.40 4.04
N ALA A 68 -19.16 4.39 4.25
CA ALA A 68 -18.90 5.79 3.89
C ALA A 68 -17.63 6.37 4.56
N ASN A 69 -17.32 5.96 5.78
CA ASN A 69 -16.09 6.36 6.47
C ASN A 69 -14.85 5.83 5.75
N ARG A 70 -14.88 4.59 5.25
CA ARG A 70 -13.76 4.02 4.49
C ARG A 70 -13.61 4.66 3.11
N MET A 71 -14.71 5.06 2.50
CA MET A 71 -14.65 5.81 1.24
C MET A 71 -13.96 7.17 1.41
N LYS A 72 -14.22 7.88 2.50
CA LYS A 72 -13.50 9.12 2.84
C LYS A 72 -11.99 8.91 2.96
N ASN A 73 -11.56 7.76 3.44
CA ASN A 73 -10.14 7.44 3.52
C ASN A 73 -9.51 7.22 2.14
N VAL A 74 -10.22 6.56 1.22
CA VAL A 74 -9.77 6.44 -0.17
C VAL A 74 -9.63 7.82 -0.80
N GLU A 75 -10.62 8.69 -0.64
CA GLU A 75 -10.59 10.08 -1.14
C GLU A 75 -9.43 10.88 -0.52
N TRP A 76 -9.18 10.70 0.77
CA TRP A 76 -8.08 11.35 1.46
C TRP A 76 -6.71 10.88 0.92
N VAL A 77 -6.50 9.57 0.75
CA VAL A 77 -5.25 9.01 0.17
C VAL A 77 -5.02 9.60 -1.21
N VAL A 78 -6.04 9.55 -2.07
CA VAL A 78 -5.96 10.07 -3.43
C VAL A 78 -5.65 11.59 -3.43
N GLY A 79 -6.34 12.36 -2.60
CA GLY A 79 -6.13 13.80 -2.49
C GLY A 79 -4.75 14.15 -1.98
N THR A 80 -4.27 13.45 -0.93
CA THR A 80 -2.95 13.67 -0.34
C THR A 80 -1.82 13.45 -1.34
N LEU A 81 -1.88 12.34 -2.08
CA LEU A 81 -0.86 11.99 -3.07
C LEU A 81 -0.93 12.90 -4.31
N ARG A 82 -2.14 13.19 -4.79
CA ARG A 82 -2.34 14.07 -5.95
C ARG A 82 -1.85 15.49 -5.73
N ASN A 83 -2.04 16.01 -4.53
CA ASN A 83 -1.63 17.38 -4.17
C ASN A 83 -0.14 17.47 -3.79
N GLY A 84 0.59 16.37 -3.83
CA GLY A 84 2.01 16.35 -3.47
C GLY A 84 2.29 16.59 -1.98
N ASN A 85 1.27 16.49 -1.12
CA ASN A 85 1.43 16.66 0.33
C ASN A 85 2.31 15.55 0.94
N GLN A 86 2.29 14.37 0.33
CA GLN A 86 3.14 13.24 0.65
C GLN A 86 3.47 12.48 -0.63
N GLU A 87 4.65 11.87 -0.69
CA GLU A 87 5.05 11.01 -1.80
C GLU A 87 4.42 9.61 -1.68
N TYR A 88 4.15 9.18 -0.46
CA TYR A 88 3.53 7.89 -0.17
C TYR A 88 2.65 7.96 1.09
N VAL A 89 1.68 7.06 1.15
CA VAL A 89 0.85 6.79 2.34
C VAL A 89 0.97 5.30 2.66
N ARG A 90 1.21 4.95 3.91
CA ARG A 90 1.27 3.56 4.38
C ARG A 90 0.23 3.32 5.46
N THR A 91 -0.35 2.14 5.43
CA THR A 91 -1.31 1.72 6.46
C THR A 91 -1.22 0.22 6.73
N ILE A 92 -1.58 -0.17 7.94
CA ILE A 92 -1.81 -1.58 8.31
C ILE A 92 -3.31 -1.75 8.47
N VAL A 93 -3.88 -2.77 7.83
CA VAL A 93 -5.30 -3.11 7.95
C VAL A 93 -5.54 -3.76 9.30
N PRO A 94 -6.28 -3.13 10.24
CA PRO A 94 -6.58 -3.72 11.53
C PRO A 94 -7.58 -4.88 11.38
N GLY A 95 -7.53 -5.82 12.33
CA GLY A 95 -8.43 -6.96 12.34
C GLY A 95 -8.11 -8.03 11.29
N SER A 96 -6.91 -7.98 10.70
CA SER A 96 -6.44 -9.08 9.84
C SER A 96 -6.36 -10.38 10.65
N PRO A 97 -6.59 -11.54 10.03
CA PRO A 97 -6.44 -12.84 10.68
C PRO A 97 -5.07 -13.02 11.32
N GLU A 98 -5.00 -13.91 12.33
CA GLU A 98 -3.73 -14.29 12.92
C GLU A 98 -2.73 -14.76 11.85
N GLY A 99 -1.47 -14.36 11.97
CA GLY A 99 -0.43 -14.65 10.96
C GLY A 99 -0.42 -13.73 9.75
N ILE A 100 -1.29 -12.71 9.71
CA ILE A 100 -1.35 -11.73 8.63
C ILE A 100 -1.14 -10.31 9.19
N ILE A 101 -0.11 -9.63 8.70
CA ILE A 101 0.06 -8.18 8.84
C ILE A 101 -0.18 -7.57 7.46
N ASN A 102 -1.46 -7.30 7.17
CA ASN A 102 -1.85 -6.74 5.88
C ASN A 102 -1.46 -5.28 5.78
N THR A 103 -0.48 -4.99 4.92
CA THR A 103 0.05 -3.64 4.70
C THR A 103 -0.34 -3.13 3.32
N HIS A 104 -0.81 -1.89 3.27
CA HIS A 104 -1.06 -1.16 2.04
C HIS A 104 -0.08 0.02 1.95
N ASN A 105 0.58 0.15 0.84
CA ASN A 105 1.51 1.23 0.55
C ASN A 105 1.10 1.88 -0.77
N TYR A 106 0.66 3.13 -0.69
CA TYR A 106 0.23 3.93 -1.81
C TYR A 106 1.33 4.93 -2.16
N GLN A 107 1.71 4.99 -3.42
CA GLN A 107 2.76 5.88 -3.91
C GLN A 107 2.25 6.70 -5.09
N ALA A 108 2.48 8.00 -5.04
CA ALA A 108 2.23 8.89 -6.18
C ALA A 108 3.19 8.56 -7.32
N MET A 109 2.67 8.57 -8.54
CA MET A 109 3.45 8.47 -9.77
C MET A 109 3.33 9.77 -10.55
N TYR A 110 4.40 10.13 -11.25
CA TYR A 110 4.47 11.39 -12.00
C TYR A 110 4.96 11.13 -13.42
N TYR A 111 4.45 11.90 -14.35
CA TYR A 111 4.98 11.98 -15.70
C TYR A 111 6.36 12.69 -15.70
N PRO A 112 7.15 12.57 -16.77
CA PRO A 112 8.46 13.25 -16.85
C PRO A 112 8.38 14.77 -16.73
N ASP A 113 7.23 15.38 -17.01
CA ASP A 113 6.98 16.82 -16.84
C ASP A 113 6.59 17.21 -15.42
N GLY A 114 6.56 16.26 -14.48
CA GLY A 114 6.18 16.46 -13.09
C GLY A 114 4.69 16.46 -12.82
N SER A 115 3.85 16.31 -13.82
CA SER A 115 2.39 16.18 -13.60
C SER A 115 2.04 14.83 -12.99
N PHE A 116 0.98 14.80 -12.18
CA PHE A 116 0.52 13.58 -11.51
C PHE A 116 0.01 12.56 -12.52
N ALA A 117 0.57 11.35 -12.50
CA ALA A 117 0.24 10.26 -13.42
C ALA A 117 -0.69 9.21 -12.81
N GLY A 118 -0.84 9.23 -11.49
CA GLY A 118 -1.70 8.27 -10.80
C GLY A 118 -1.08 7.71 -9.52
N ILE A 119 -1.63 6.60 -9.06
CA ILE A 119 -1.25 5.95 -7.82
C ILE A 119 -0.91 4.50 -8.09
N ASN A 120 0.25 4.08 -7.60
CA ASN A 120 0.62 2.68 -7.44
C ASN A 120 0.30 2.24 -6.01
N GLU A 121 -0.51 1.21 -5.87
CA GLU A 121 -0.79 0.55 -4.59
C GLU A 121 -0.03 -0.77 -4.54
N ILE A 122 0.70 -1.00 -3.46
CA ILE A 122 1.39 -2.24 -3.15
C ILE A 122 0.78 -2.82 -1.88
N VAL A 123 0.26 -4.05 -1.97
CA VAL A 123 -0.36 -4.74 -0.84
C VAL A 123 0.36 -6.05 -0.61
N PHE A 124 0.71 -6.34 0.63
CA PHE A 124 1.35 -7.61 0.98
C PHE A 124 1.19 -7.96 2.46
N ASN A 125 1.34 -9.24 2.76
CA ASN A 125 1.48 -9.71 4.13
C ASN A 125 2.93 -9.46 4.61
N PHE A 126 3.11 -8.52 5.52
CA PHE A 126 4.43 -8.21 6.08
C PHE A 126 4.93 -9.27 7.08
N LYS A 127 4.02 -10.05 7.67
CA LYS A 127 4.37 -11.02 8.73
C LYS A 127 5.48 -12.01 8.34
N PRO A 128 5.45 -12.68 7.17
CA PRO A 128 6.52 -13.60 6.77
C PRO A 128 7.89 -12.92 6.64
N TRP A 129 7.93 -11.66 6.17
CA TRP A 129 9.17 -10.88 6.07
C TRP A 129 9.73 -10.52 7.44
N LEU A 130 8.84 -10.15 8.37
CA LEU A 130 9.22 -9.85 9.75
C LEU A 130 9.74 -11.09 10.46
N ASP A 131 9.04 -12.22 10.32
CA ASP A 131 9.44 -13.49 10.94
C ASP A 131 10.80 -13.96 10.43
N TRP A 132 11.00 -13.91 9.12
CA TRP A 132 12.29 -14.21 8.50
C TRP A 132 13.40 -13.29 9.04
N TYR A 133 13.18 -11.99 9.09
CA TYR A 133 14.15 -11.04 9.62
C TYR A 133 14.53 -11.34 11.07
N LEU A 134 13.55 -11.58 11.94
CA LEU A 134 13.77 -11.88 13.34
C LEU A 134 14.54 -13.20 13.52
N GLN A 135 14.21 -14.21 12.72
CA GLN A 135 14.90 -15.50 12.71
C GLN A 135 16.36 -15.36 12.29
N GLU A 136 16.64 -14.67 11.17
CA GLU A 136 18.00 -14.52 10.64
C GLU A 136 18.90 -13.66 11.52
N THR A 137 18.34 -12.67 12.19
CA THR A 137 19.12 -11.74 13.02
C THR A 137 19.20 -12.13 14.49
N GLY A 138 18.38 -13.08 14.95
CA GLY A 138 18.25 -13.41 16.37
C GLY A 138 17.63 -12.29 17.21
N GLN A 139 17.08 -11.26 16.56
CA GLN A 139 16.40 -10.16 17.25
C GLN A 139 14.98 -10.57 17.66
N TYR A 140 14.42 -9.86 18.62
CA TYR A 140 13.03 -10.04 19.03
C TYR A 140 12.33 -8.68 19.19
N LEU A 141 11.03 -8.68 19.01
CA LEU A 141 10.21 -7.50 19.31
C LEU A 141 10.10 -7.36 20.82
N ALA A 142 10.77 -6.38 21.41
CA ALA A 142 10.58 -6.05 22.81
C ALA A 142 9.16 -5.50 22.98
N GLY A 143 8.38 -6.13 23.88
CA GLY A 143 6.98 -5.77 24.11
C GLY A 143 6.83 -4.32 24.53
N GLY A 144 6.55 -3.44 23.57
CA GLY A 144 5.96 -2.16 23.85
C GLY A 144 4.51 -2.37 24.27
N LYS A 145 3.99 -1.57 25.20
CA LYS A 145 2.55 -1.48 25.37
C LYS A 145 1.99 -1.08 24.01
N VAL A 146 1.29 -1.99 23.35
CA VAL A 146 0.44 -1.63 22.23
C VAL A 146 -0.58 -0.67 22.83
N ALA A 147 -0.36 0.63 22.69
CA ALA A 147 -1.43 1.58 22.89
C ALA A 147 -2.58 1.04 22.06
N ALA A 148 -3.73 0.82 22.69
CA ALA A 148 -4.91 0.37 21.98
C ALA A 148 -5.01 1.27 20.75
N MET A 149 -4.80 0.68 19.56
CA MET A 149 -5.01 1.43 18.33
C MET A 149 -6.41 2.00 18.47
N PRO A 150 -6.60 3.30 18.37
CA PRO A 150 -7.97 3.82 18.29
C PRO A 150 -8.65 2.96 17.24
N SER A 151 -9.88 2.58 17.44
CA SER A 151 -10.69 1.80 16.49
C SER A 151 -10.94 2.57 15.19
N ALA A 152 -10.01 3.43 14.88
CA ALA A 152 -9.91 4.24 13.72
C ALA A 152 -9.55 3.33 12.54
N ASP A 153 -10.46 3.30 11.65
CA ASP A 153 -10.20 3.27 10.23
C ASP A 153 -8.85 2.71 9.80
N ALA A 154 -8.93 1.50 9.30
CA ALA A 154 -7.82 0.74 8.77
C ALA A 154 -7.04 1.43 7.64
N THR A 155 -7.41 2.61 7.25
CA THR A 155 -6.88 3.31 6.10
C THR A 155 -6.38 4.71 6.41
N SER A 156 -6.42 5.16 7.64
CA SER A 156 -5.94 6.51 7.91
C SER A 156 -5.15 6.58 9.20
N GLY A 157 -3.85 6.47 9.08
CA GLY A 157 -2.96 7.17 10.00
C GLY A 157 -3.16 8.69 9.98
N ALA A 158 -4.19 9.17 9.31
CA ALA A 158 -4.49 10.58 9.06
C ALA A 158 -5.68 11.12 9.84
N SER A 159 -6.35 10.32 10.66
CA SER A 159 -7.47 10.83 11.48
C SER A 159 -7.02 11.67 12.67
N GLN A 160 -5.75 12.03 12.78
CA GLN A 160 -5.26 12.96 13.79
C GLN A 160 -4.72 14.22 13.13
N ALA A 161 -5.62 15.07 12.67
CA ALA A 161 -5.31 16.48 12.57
C ALA A 161 -5.12 17.00 14.02
N GLY A 162 -3.87 17.12 14.46
CA GLY A 162 -3.55 17.76 15.74
C GLY A 162 -2.57 17.04 16.66
N GLY A 163 -2.00 15.92 16.28
CA GLY A 163 -0.94 15.25 17.03
C GLY A 163 0.40 15.36 16.32
N GLN A 164 1.33 16.07 16.93
CA GLN A 164 2.72 16.12 16.53
C GLN A 164 3.26 14.69 16.43
N ALA A 165 3.73 14.30 15.25
CA ALA A 165 4.44 13.04 15.09
C ALA A 165 5.76 13.14 15.82
N ASP A 166 5.86 12.58 17.02
CA ASP A 166 7.14 12.35 17.67
C ASP A 166 7.86 11.23 16.93
N ALA A 167 8.65 11.63 15.95
CA ALA A 167 9.70 10.80 15.41
C ALA A 167 10.86 10.81 16.41
N THR A 168 10.75 10.08 17.49
CA THR A 168 11.92 9.72 18.30
C THR A 168 12.67 8.61 17.58
N SER A 169 13.52 9.01 16.64
CA SER A 169 14.63 8.19 16.23
C SER A 169 15.58 8.09 17.43
N GLY A 170 15.53 6.96 18.14
CA GLY A 170 16.52 6.65 19.17
C GLY A 170 17.89 6.44 18.54
N ALA A 171 18.62 7.50 18.33
CA ALA A 171 20.06 7.42 18.16
C ALA A 171 20.66 7.16 19.54
N SER A 172 21.15 5.95 19.75
CA SER A 172 21.92 5.61 20.95
C SER A 172 23.23 6.40 20.91
N GLU A 173 23.38 7.37 21.81
CA GLU A 173 24.67 7.96 22.11
C GLU A 173 25.51 6.95 22.90
N HIS A 174 26.59 6.51 22.30
CA HIS A 174 27.70 5.91 23.04
C HIS A 174 28.41 7.01 23.84
N GLN A 175 28.22 7.03 25.13
CA GLN A 175 29.16 7.71 26.04
C GLN A 175 30.21 6.74 26.53
N LYS A 176 31.45 7.24 26.56
CA LYS A 176 32.71 6.61 26.94
C LYS A 176 32.71 5.99 28.32
#